data_1e6283d34ff3997852502910e035dc78
#
_entry.id   1e6283d34ff3997852502910e035dc78
#
_cell.length_a   1.000
_cell.length_b   1.000
_cell.length_c   1.000
_cell.angle_alpha   90.00
_cell.angle_beta   90.00
_cell.angle_gamma   90.00
#
_symmetry.space_group_name_H-M   'P 1'
#
loop_
_entity.id
_entity.type
_entity.pdbx_description
1 polymer ?
#
loop_
_entity_poly.entity_id
_entity_poly.type
_entity_poly.pdbx_seq_one_letter_code
_entity_poly.pdbx_strand_id
1 'polypeptide(L)'
;IRDSFDLDKINHKLVNYHPAKGQYNIVEIKDGRIRVKEDNSPDQIAVRTGWISKPGQTSICLPHKLVISIEKKESKDYYIY
;
A
#
# COMPACT_ATOMS: atom_id res chain seq x y z
N ILE A 1 6.40 -9.70 3.91
CA ILE A 1 5.34 -9.10 4.75
C ILE A 1 4.01 -9.32 4.06
N ARG A 2 3.04 -9.75 4.83
CA ARG A 2 1.72 -10.03 4.28
C ARG A 2 0.65 -9.56 5.26
N ASP A 3 -0.01 -8.44 4.92
CA ASP A 3 -1.09 -7.88 5.70
C ASP A 3 -2.32 -7.67 4.84
N SER A 4 -3.49 -7.71 5.44
CA SER A 4 -4.72 -7.34 4.76
C SER A 4 -5.54 -6.41 5.65
N PHE A 5 -6.23 -5.46 5.01
CA PHE A 5 -7.05 -4.49 5.71
C PHE A 5 -8.34 -4.25 4.92
N ASP A 6 -9.42 -3.97 5.63
CA ASP A 6 -10.70 -3.65 5.03
C ASP A 6 -10.79 -2.14 4.83
N LEU A 7 -10.68 -1.68 3.58
CA LEU A 7 -10.69 -0.26 3.26
C LEU A 7 -12.00 0.43 3.64
N ASP A 8 -13.10 -0.30 3.65
CA ASP A 8 -14.41 0.28 3.97
C ASP A 8 -14.58 0.55 5.47
N LYS A 9 -13.77 -0.09 6.31
CA LYS A 9 -13.84 0.05 7.77
C LYS A 9 -12.81 0.98 8.36
N ILE A 10 -11.84 1.44 7.56
CA ILE A 10 -10.76 2.28 8.03
C ILE A 10 -10.96 3.70 7.53
N ASN A 11 -11.11 4.66 8.45
CA ASN A 11 -11.23 6.07 8.09
C ASN A 11 -9.89 6.68 7.69
N HIS A 12 -8.88 6.46 8.53
CA HIS A 12 -7.52 6.95 8.25
C HIS A 12 -6.52 6.14 9.07
N LYS A 13 -5.47 5.67 8.40
CA LYS A 13 -4.41 4.91 9.06
C LYS A 13 -3.09 5.08 8.34
N LEU A 14 -2.01 5.19 9.10
CA LEU A 14 -0.64 5.15 8.58
C LEU A 14 0.03 3.90 9.12
N VAL A 15 0.68 3.16 8.23
CA VAL A 15 1.41 1.93 8.59
C VAL A 15 2.82 2.01 8.04
N ASN A 16 3.79 1.75 8.89
CA ASN A 16 5.20 1.73 8.49
C ASN A 16 5.66 0.30 8.22
N TYR A 17 6.30 0.09 7.09
CA TYR A 17 6.89 -1.20 6.73
C TYR A 17 8.39 -1.05 6.55
N HIS A 18 9.13 -2.03 7.03
CA HIS A 18 10.59 -2.09 6.91
C HIS A 18 10.97 -3.41 6.23
N PRO A 19 10.90 -3.47 4.87
CA PRO A 19 11.16 -4.71 4.14
C PRO A 19 12.56 -5.27 4.36
N ALA A 20 13.53 -4.39 4.55
CA ALA A 20 14.90 -4.77 4.85
C ALA A 20 15.55 -3.67 5.71
N LYS A 21 16.72 -3.97 6.25
CA LYS A 21 17.46 -2.99 7.06
C LYS A 21 17.73 -1.72 6.25
N GLY A 22 17.41 -0.57 6.81
CA GLY A 22 17.60 0.72 6.16
C GLY A 22 16.55 1.07 5.13
N GLN A 23 15.53 0.22 4.92
CA GLN A 23 14.43 0.50 4.00
C GLN A 23 13.16 0.82 4.78
N TYR A 24 12.36 1.75 4.25
CA TYR A 24 11.03 1.99 4.82
C TYR A 24 10.02 2.35 3.74
N ASN A 25 8.76 2.01 4.02
CA ASN A 25 7.61 2.41 3.23
C ASN A 25 6.51 2.84 4.19
N ILE A 26 5.98 4.05 4.01
CA ILE A 26 4.84 4.53 4.77
C ILE A 26 3.60 4.40 3.89
N VAL A 27 2.67 3.57 4.33
CA VAL A 27 1.41 3.32 3.62
C VAL A 27 0.31 4.10 4.30
N GLU A 28 -0.46 4.87 3.53
CA GLU A 28 -1.59 5.62 4.04
C GLU A 28 -2.89 5.05 3.50
N ILE A 29 -3.85 4.85 4.39
CA ILE A 29 -5.22 4.45 4.07
C ILE A 29 -6.12 5.60 4.48
N LYS A 30 -6.96 6.08 3.56
CA LYS A 30 -7.88 7.18 3.84
C LYS A 30 -9.08 7.13 2.91
N ASP A 31 -10.29 7.18 3.47
CA ASP A 31 -11.54 7.29 2.72
C ASP A 31 -11.70 6.20 1.64
N GLY A 32 -11.38 4.95 1.99
CA GLY A 32 -11.52 3.81 1.08
C GLY A 32 -10.42 3.71 0.02
N ARG A 33 -9.33 4.47 0.17
CA ARG A 33 -8.20 4.47 -0.74
C ARG A 33 -6.91 4.16 -0.01
N ILE A 34 -5.92 3.69 -0.73
CA ILE A 34 -4.61 3.37 -0.18
C ILE A 34 -3.51 3.86 -1.11
N ARG A 35 -2.39 4.28 -0.54
CA ARG A 35 -1.20 4.67 -1.30
C ARG A 35 0.06 4.41 -0.50
N VAL A 36 1.20 4.33 -1.20
CA VAL A 36 2.49 4.50 -0.55
C VAL A 36 2.74 6.00 -0.47
N LYS A 37 2.61 6.56 0.73
CA LYS A 37 2.76 8.00 0.96
C LYS A 37 4.20 8.44 0.82
N GLU A 38 5.13 7.65 1.34
CA GLU A 38 6.55 7.95 1.36
C GLU A 38 7.36 6.67 1.45
N ASP A 39 8.50 6.64 0.78
CA ASP A 39 9.48 5.59 0.96
C ASP A 39 10.87 6.12 0.59
N ASN A 40 11.91 5.34 0.88
CA ASN A 40 13.26 5.72 0.52
C ASN A 40 13.82 4.90 -0.65
N SER A 41 12.93 4.39 -1.51
CA SER A 41 13.37 3.71 -2.72
C SER A 41 13.96 4.67 -3.74
N PRO A 42 14.94 4.23 -4.55
CA PRO A 42 15.60 5.13 -5.51
C PRO A 42 14.67 5.63 -6.63
N ASP A 43 13.72 4.82 -7.07
CA ASP A 43 12.87 5.14 -8.21
C ASP A 43 11.57 5.85 -7.87
N GLN A 44 11.10 5.73 -6.64
CA GLN A 44 9.86 6.36 -6.14
C GLN A 44 8.61 5.98 -6.95
N ILE A 45 8.61 4.83 -7.63
CA ILE A 45 7.50 4.43 -8.51
C ILE A 45 6.21 4.23 -7.71
N ALA A 46 6.29 3.56 -6.55
CA ALA A 46 5.10 3.34 -5.72
C ALA A 46 4.52 4.66 -5.20
N VAL A 47 5.38 5.59 -4.78
CA VAL A 47 4.94 6.91 -4.32
C VAL A 47 4.25 7.67 -5.46
N ARG A 48 4.82 7.62 -6.67
CA ARG A 48 4.26 8.31 -7.85
C ARG A 48 2.95 7.68 -8.33
N THR A 49 2.72 6.41 -8.05
CA THR A 49 1.46 5.74 -8.41
C THR A 49 0.27 6.44 -7.75
N GLY A 50 0.46 6.95 -6.53
CA GLY A 50 -0.59 7.68 -5.82
C GLY A 50 -1.67 6.76 -5.28
N TRP A 51 -2.87 7.31 -5.13
CA TRP A 51 -4.00 6.59 -4.55
C TRP A 51 -4.52 5.51 -5.48
N ILE A 52 -4.79 4.33 -4.91
CA ILE A 52 -5.51 3.25 -5.59
C ILE A 52 -6.73 2.88 -4.74
N SER A 53 -7.83 2.52 -5.40
CA SER A 53 -9.08 2.22 -4.70
C SER A 53 -9.91 1.15 -5.36
N LYS A 54 -9.61 0.78 -6.60
CA LYS A 54 -10.42 -0.17 -7.37
C LYS A 54 -9.80 -1.55 -7.39
N PRO A 55 -10.63 -2.63 -7.34
CA PRO A 55 -10.11 -3.99 -7.49
C PRO A 55 -9.26 -4.12 -8.75
N GLY A 56 -8.15 -4.83 -8.63
CA GLY A 56 -7.20 -5.00 -9.71
C GLY A 56 -6.12 -3.95 -9.80
N GLN A 57 -6.27 -2.82 -9.13
CA GLN A 57 -5.21 -1.81 -9.07
C GLN A 57 -4.08 -2.27 -8.13
N THR A 58 -2.86 -1.91 -8.47
CA THR A 58 -1.68 -2.26 -7.68
C THR A 58 -0.75 -1.06 -7.53
N SER A 59 0.01 -1.05 -6.44
CA SER A 59 1.11 -0.12 -6.21
C SER A 59 2.34 -0.95 -5.84
N ILE A 60 3.42 -0.82 -6.58
CA ILE A 60 4.58 -1.71 -6.47
C ILE A 60 5.85 -0.91 -6.19
N CYS A 61 6.57 -1.32 -5.14
CA CYS A 61 7.90 -0.82 -4.84
C CYS A 61 8.90 -1.97 -5.04
N LEU A 62 9.43 -2.11 -6.25
CA LEU A 62 10.32 -3.21 -6.61
C LEU A 62 11.62 -3.21 -5.78
N PRO A 63 12.31 -2.06 -5.62
CA PRO A 63 13.53 -2.05 -4.80
C PRO A 63 13.33 -2.56 -3.38
N HIS A 64 12.15 -2.32 -2.80
CA HIS A 64 11.82 -2.78 -1.45
C HIS A 64 11.02 -4.07 -1.43
N LYS A 65 10.68 -4.62 -2.60
CA LYS A 65 9.87 -5.86 -2.73
C LYS A 65 8.54 -5.76 -2.01
N LEU A 66 7.90 -4.60 -2.07
CA LEU A 66 6.60 -4.34 -1.48
C LEU A 66 5.56 -4.21 -2.58
N VAL A 67 4.48 -4.98 -2.46
CA VAL A 67 3.36 -4.93 -3.41
C VAL A 67 2.07 -4.72 -2.63
N ILE A 68 1.30 -3.71 -3.05
CA ILE A 68 -0.04 -3.45 -2.53
C ILE A 68 -1.02 -3.75 -3.65
N SER A 69 -2.01 -4.60 -3.39
CA SER A 69 -3.06 -4.90 -4.36
C SER A 69 -4.43 -4.81 -3.71
N ILE A 70 -5.41 -4.40 -4.49
CA ILE A 70 -6.80 -4.32 -4.06
C ILE A 70 -7.54 -5.52 -4.64
N GLU A 71 -8.14 -6.31 -3.76
CA GLU A 71 -8.89 -7.50 -4.12
C GLU A 71 -10.39 -7.21 -4.13
N LYS A 72 -11.10 -7.81 -5.06
CA LYS A 72 -12.56 -7.71 -5.13
C LYS A 72 -13.16 -8.78 -4.21
N LYS A 73 -13.80 -8.32 -3.13
CA LYS A 73 -14.58 -9.16 -2.23
C LYS A 73 -15.88 -8.44 -1.90
N GLU A 74 -16.65 -8.93 -0.93
CA GLU A 74 -17.86 -8.25 -0.46
C GLU A 74 -17.53 -6.85 0.06
N SER A 75 -16.37 -6.71 0.70
CA SER A 75 -15.79 -5.42 1.06
C SER A 75 -14.49 -5.22 0.28
N LYS A 76 -14.07 -3.95 0.12
CA LYS A 76 -12.81 -3.65 -0.54
C LYS A 76 -11.67 -3.90 0.43
N ASP A 77 -10.85 -4.89 0.14
CA ASP A 77 -9.66 -5.21 0.90
C ASP A 77 -8.41 -4.91 0.08
N TYR A 78 -7.31 -4.67 0.76
CA TYR A 78 -6.01 -4.66 0.11
C TYR A 78 -5.09 -5.68 0.77
N TYR A 79 -4.12 -6.14 0.01
CA TYR A 79 -3.11 -7.07 0.50
C TYR A 79 -1.73 -6.52 0.21
N ILE A 80 -0.81 -6.75 1.15
CA ILE A 80 0.60 -6.39 1.00
C ILE A 80 1.42 -7.68 1.01
N TYR A 81 2.21 -7.85 -0.01
CA TYR A 81 3.03 -9.04 -0.18
C TYR A 81 4.50 -8.74 0.06
#